data_eaf10ea4059aa613e822e87ae9337d71
#
_entry.id   eaf10ea4059aa613e822e87ae9337d71
#
_cell.length_a   1.000
_cell.length_b   1.000
_cell.length_c   1.000
_cell.angle_alpha   90.00
_cell.angle_beta   90.00
_cell.angle_gamma   90.00
#
_symmetry.space_group_name_H-M   'P 1'
#
loop_
_entity.id
_entity.type
_entity.pdbx_description
1 polymer ?
#
loop_
_entity_poly.entity_id
_entity_poly.type
_entity_poly.pdbx_seq_one_letter_code
_entity_poly.pdbx_strand_id
1 'polypeptide(L)'
;EWCTYYGGLFEDWISQIAFDENNSLLMVGQTSSQNNIATIGAHQVNYSGGLYDGLIVCFDEKGVRKWATYYGGSGSDIFAAVQYHQQEFILAGITSSKTNIATPGANQTVHGGGVSDCFLAKFDQQGLRLWSSYFGGADLDGTYPGYPTEIYLGITLDQDGNIFMCGTTASQFGIATEGTHSPLYQGGKCDGFVAKFNNNGSKLWGT
;
A
#
# COMPACT_ATOMS: atom_id res chain seq x y z
N GLU A 1 -11.49 -10.44 25.25
CA GLU A 1 -12.21 -9.67 24.22
C GLU A 1 -12.04 -8.17 24.48
N TRP A 2 -11.74 -7.39 23.43
CA TRP A 2 -11.61 -5.95 23.51
C TRP A 2 -12.13 -5.29 22.22
N CYS A 3 -12.49 -4.03 22.33
CA CYS A 3 -12.91 -3.18 21.23
C CYS A 3 -12.37 -1.77 21.48
N THR A 4 -11.91 -1.10 20.45
CA THR A 4 -11.38 0.26 20.55
C THR A 4 -11.70 1.08 19.32
N TYR A 5 -11.78 2.39 19.49
CA TYR A 5 -11.71 3.35 18.41
C TYR A 5 -10.25 3.72 18.14
N TYR A 6 -9.94 4.03 16.91
CA TYR A 6 -8.63 4.57 16.53
C TYR A 6 -8.79 5.68 15.49
N GLY A 7 -8.19 6.83 15.79
CA GLY A 7 -8.25 8.00 14.92
C GLY A 7 -7.95 9.29 15.66
N GLY A 8 -8.00 10.40 14.94
CA GLY A 8 -7.83 11.76 15.44
C GLY A 8 -9.11 12.59 15.36
N LEU A 9 -8.99 13.85 14.95
CA LEU A 9 -10.13 14.77 14.89
C LEU A 9 -10.91 14.74 13.57
N PHE A 10 -10.32 14.15 12.54
CA PHE A 10 -10.89 14.08 11.19
C PHE A 10 -11.19 12.65 10.79
N GLU A 11 -11.37 12.39 9.51
CA GLU A 11 -11.77 11.10 9.00
C GLU A 11 -10.62 10.08 9.04
N ASP A 12 -10.89 8.92 9.61
CA ASP A 12 -9.94 7.81 9.76
C ASP A 12 -10.65 6.52 9.34
N TRP A 13 -10.14 5.83 8.33
CA TRP A 13 -10.74 4.62 7.80
C TRP A 13 -9.75 3.46 7.79
N ILE A 14 -10.21 2.28 8.19
CA ILE A 14 -9.44 1.05 8.17
C ILE A 14 -9.91 0.21 7.00
N SER A 15 -8.97 -0.19 6.16
CA SER A 15 -9.20 -1.01 4.97
C SER A 15 -9.03 -2.50 5.26
N GLN A 16 -7.98 -2.87 5.98
CA GLN A 16 -7.68 -4.27 6.26
C GLN A 16 -6.89 -4.45 7.56
N ILE A 17 -6.92 -5.68 8.08
CA ILE A 17 -6.18 -6.11 9.27
C ILE A 17 -5.40 -7.40 8.97
N ALA A 18 -4.28 -7.58 9.69
CA ALA A 18 -3.50 -8.83 9.71
C ALA A 18 -2.96 -9.10 11.10
N PHE A 19 -2.69 -10.37 11.41
CA PHE A 19 -2.03 -10.78 12.67
C PHE A 19 -0.59 -11.22 12.41
N ASP A 20 0.29 -10.90 13.36
CA ASP A 20 1.61 -11.52 13.43
C ASP A 20 1.56 -12.87 14.21
N GLU A 21 2.69 -13.58 14.30
CA GLU A 21 2.79 -14.85 15.05
C GLU A 21 2.59 -14.69 16.56
N ASN A 22 2.65 -13.48 17.09
CA ASN A 22 2.45 -13.16 18.51
C ASN A 22 1.04 -12.65 18.81
N ASN A 23 0.11 -12.79 17.85
CA ASN A 23 -1.23 -12.24 17.90
C ASN A 23 -1.29 -10.71 18.06
N SER A 24 -0.23 -9.99 17.66
CA SER A 24 -0.34 -8.53 17.49
C SER A 24 -1.18 -8.24 16.26
N LEU A 25 -2.08 -7.29 16.35
CA LEU A 25 -2.98 -6.86 15.29
C LEU A 25 -2.40 -5.66 14.57
N LEU A 26 -2.08 -5.78 13.29
CA LEU A 26 -1.82 -4.65 12.42
C LEU A 26 -3.11 -4.24 11.70
N MET A 27 -3.40 -2.95 11.74
CA MET A 27 -4.49 -2.32 11.00
C MET A 27 -3.90 -1.33 10.01
N VAL A 28 -4.41 -1.30 8.79
CA VAL A 28 -3.98 -0.38 7.73
C VAL A 28 -5.18 0.31 7.10
N GLY A 29 -4.96 1.53 6.60
CA GLY A 29 -6.01 2.31 5.97
C GLY A 29 -5.53 3.70 5.59
N GLN A 30 -6.34 4.70 5.89
CA GLN A 30 -6.10 6.11 5.56
C GLN A 30 -6.57 7.03 6.68
N THR A 31 -5.98 8.20 6.76
CA THR A 31 -6.34 9.24 7.73
C THR A 31 -6.24 10.64 7.11
N SER A 32 -7.17 11.52 7.45
CA SER A 32 -7.05 12.96 7.26
C SER A 32 -6.71 13.70 8.58
N SER A 33 -6.60 12.95 9.67
CA SER A 33 -6.25 13.48 10.99
C SER A 33 -4.76 13.83 11.06
N GLN A 34 -4.45 15.09 11.35
CA GLN A 34 -3.07 15.62 11.38
C GLN A 34 -2.38 15.43 12.74
N ASN A 35 -3.11 14.96 13.75
CA ASN A 35 -2.61 14.79 15.11
C ASN A 35 -3.19 13.51 15.73
N ASN A 36 -2.53 13.01 16.77
CA ASN A 36 -2.93 11.85 17.57
C ASN A 36 -2.89 10.49 16.85
N ILE A 37 -2.29 10.41 15.69
CA ILE A 37 -2.13 9.19 14.90
C ILE A 37 -0.79 8.51 15.23
N ALA A 38 0.33 9.10 14.83
CA ALA A 38 1.64 8.48 14.96
C ALA A 38 2.19 8.48 16.39
N THR A 39 2.98 7.46 16.69
CA THR A 39 3.78 7.39 17.92
C THR A 39 5.11 8.10 17.75
N ILE A 40 5.71 8.53 18.86
CA ILE A 40 7.07 9.10 18.86
C ILE A 40 8.05 8.04 18.34
N GLY A 41 8.91 8.43 17.39
CA GLY A 41 9.89 7.54 16.77
C GLY A 41 9.36 6.64 15.67
N ALA A 42 8.10 6.82 15.26
CA ALA A 42 7.52 6.12 14.11
C ALA A 42 8.24 6.46 12.80
N HIS A 43 8.04 5.64 11.78
CA HIS A 43 8.57 5.86 10.43
C HIS A 43 8.23 7.27 9.89
N GLN A 44 6.99 7.70 10.08
CA GLN A 44 6.51 9.05 9.71
C GLN A 44 5.62 9.59 10.83
N VAL A 45 6.08 10.60 11.53
CA VAL A 45 5.36 11.16 12.69
C VAL A 45 4.38 12.27 12.32
N ASN A 46 4.53 12.87 11.15
CA ASN A 46 3.73 14.00 10.68
C ASN A 46 2.91 13.62 9.45
N TYR A 47 1.70 14.14 9.40
CA TYR A 47 0.88 14.17 8.19
C TYR A 47 1.60 14.95 7.09
N SER A 48 1.66 14.40 5.87
CA SER A 48 2.45 14.97 4.77
C SER A 48 1.64 15.79 3.77
N GLY A 49 0.34 15.58 3.68
CA GLY A 49 -0.51 16.36 2.79
C GLY A 49 -1.57 15.57 2.04
N GLY A 50 -2.12 16.18 1.00
CA GLY A 50 -3.21 15.61 0.22
C GLY A 50 -4.54 15.57 0.99
N LEU A 51 -5.45 14.71 0.54
CA LEU A 51 -6.72 14.46 1.26
C LEU A 51 -6.50 13.45 2.38
N TYR A 52 -5.63 12.46 2.17
CA TYR A 52 -5.35 11.38 3.12
C TYR A 52 -3.86 10.99 3.07
N ASP A 53 -3.29 10.67 4.24
CA ASP A 53 -2.07 9.87 4.34
C ASP A 53 -2.46 8.42 4.69
N GLY A 54 -1.66 7.46 4.29
CA GLY A 54 -1.75 6.09 4.73
C GLY A 54 -1.61 6.01 6.25
N LEU A 55 -2.39 5.13 6.86
CA LEU A 55 -2.41 4.85 8.29
C LEU A 55 -1.97 3.41 8.53
N ILE A 56 -1.00 3.23 9.43
CA ILE A 56 -0.62 1.91 9.94
C ILE A 56 -0.61 1.99 11.47
N VAL A 57 -1.27 1.04 12.13
CA VAL A 57 -1.26 0.94 13.59
C VAL A 57 -1.16 -0.52 14.02
N CYS A 58 -0.30 -0.78 15.00
CA CYS A 58 -0.11 -2.10 15.60
C CYS A 58 -0.56 -2.10 17.07
N PHE A 59 -1.39 -3.09 17.42
CA PHE A 59 -1.82 -3.36 18.78
C PHE A 59 -1.28 -4.70 19.27
N ASP A 60 -1.07 -4.85 20.55
CA ASP A 60 -0.81 -6.16 21.16
C ASP A 60 -2.11 -6.98 21.29
N GLU A 61 -1.99 -8.21 21.76
CA GLU A 61 -3.13 -9.13 22.00
C GLU A 61 -4.19 -8.59 22.99
N LYS A 62 -3.83 -7.58 23.81
CA LYS A 62 -4.71 -6.94 24.80
C LYS A 62 -5.36 -5.66 24.30
N GLY A 63 -5.07 -5.27 23.05
CA GLY A 63 -5.56 -4.03 22.46
C GLY A 63 -4.79 -2.78 22.89
N VAL A 64 -3.57 -2.94 23.44
CA VAL A 64 -2.70 -1.82 23.74
C VAL A 64 -1.88 -1.47 22.50
N ARG A 65 -1.93 -0.20 22.08
CA ARG A 65 -1.16 0.29 20.92
C ARG A 65 0.33 0.14 21.17
N LYS A 66 1.02 -0.62 20.32
CA LYS A 66 2.48 -0.76 20.29
C LYS A 66 3.13 0.41 19.58
N TRP A 67 2.70 0.67 18.35
CA TRP A 67 3.15 1.78 17.52
C TRP A 67 2.12 2.15 16.46
N ALA A 68 2.26 3.34 15.91
CA ALA A 68 1.49 3.77 14.75
C ALA A 68 2.28 4.82 13.95
N THR A 69 2.04 4.87 12.66
CA THR A 69 2.72 5.77 11.74
C THR A 69 1.78 6.27 10.64
N TYR A 70 2.05 7.48 10.16
CA TYR A 70 1.59 7.90 8.85
C TYR A 70 2.44 7.23 7.76
N TYR A 71 1.95 7.27 6.54
CA TYR A 71 2.71 6.89 5.35
C TYR A 71 2.24 7.69 4.16
N GLY A 72 3.14 8.44 3.52
CA GLY A 72 2.79 9.16 2.31
C GLY A 72 3.73 10.32 2.00
N GLY A 73 3.37 11.01 0.93
CA GLY A 73 3.99 12.26 0.50
C GLY A 73 3.00 13.40 0.48
N SER A 74 3.14 14.34 -0.46
CA SER A 74 2.26 15.51 -0.53
C SER A 74 0.93 15.28 -1.23
N GLY A 75 0.71 14.11 -1.81
CA GLY A 75 -0.54 13.69 -2.44
C GLY A 75 -1.40 12.85 -1.49
N SER A 76 -2.45 12.24 -2.01
CA SER A 76 -3.26 11.30 -1.24
C SER A 76 -2.68 9.89 -1.31
N ASP A 77 -2.57 9.26 -0.15
CA ASP A 77 -1.94 7.96 0.03
C ASP A 77 -2.87 7.06 0.86
N ILE A 78 -3.18 5.88 0.37
CA ILE A 78 -4.19 5.00 0.96
C ILE A 78 -3.69 3.56 0.93
N PHE A 79 -3.66 2.88 2.07
CA PHE A 79 -3.46 1.44 2.11
C PHE A 79 -4.77 0.70 1.83
N ALA A 80 -4.69 -0.29 0.95
CA ALA A 80 -5.80 -1.16 0.59
C ALA A 80 -5.69 -2.55 1.22
N ALA A 81 -4.47 -3.08 1.34
CA ALA A 81 -4.25 -4.46 1.72
C ALA A 81 -2.97 -4.65 2.55
N VAL A 82 -3.00 -5.67 3.42
CA VAL A 82 -1.85 -6.10 4.23
C VAL A 82 -1.80 -7.62 4.32
N GLN A 83 -0.58 -8.18 4.29
CA GLN A 83 -0.26 -9.58 4.56
C GLN A 83 0.91 -9.66 5.53
N TYR A 84 0.94 -10.72 6.35
CA TYR A 84 2.05 -11.01 7.25
C TYR A 84 2.83 -12.23 6.77
N HIS A 85 4.14 -12.14 6.78
CA HIS A 85 5.03 -13.25 6.42
C HIS A 85 6.40 -13.10 7.09
N GLN A 86 6.85 -14.11 7.84
CA GLN A 86 8.22 -14.19 8.39
C GLN A 86 8.69 -12.91 9.10
N GLN A 87 7.91 -12.43 10.07
CA GLN A 87 8.19 -11.24 10.89
C GLN A 87 8.12 -9.90 10.14
N GLU A 88 7.55 -9.89 8.95
CA GLU A 88 7.40 -8.71 8.11
C GLU A 88 5.93 -8.53 7.68
N PHE A 89 5.52 -7.30 7.52
CA PHE A 89 4.23 -6.92 6.95
C PHE A 89 4.45 -6.40 5.53
N ILE A 90 3.73 -6.99 4.58
CA ILE A 90 3.69 -6.56 3.19
C ILE A 90 2.38 -5.81 2.99
N LEU A 91 2.46 -4.57 2.55
CA LEU A 91 1.34 -3.67 2.39
C LEU A 91 1.24 -3.22 0.93
N ALA A 92 0.02 -3.05 0.47
CA ALA A 92 -0.25 -2.45 -0.83
C ALA A 92 -1.26 -1.33 -0.71
N GLY A 93 -1.15 -0.35 -1.58
CA GLY A 93 -2.04 0.80 -1.61
C GLY A 93 -1.95 1.56 -2.92
N ILE A 94 -2.62 2.69 -2.94
CA ILE A 94 -2.59 3.66 -4.04
C ILE A 94 -2.01 4.97 -3.55
N THR A 95 -1.37 5.70 -4.44
CA THR A 95 -0.72 6.98 -4.15
C THR A 95 -0.85 7.96 -5.30
N SER A 96 -1.13 9.21 -4.99
CA SER A 96 -0.93 10.34 -5.90
C SER A 96 0.33 11.15 -5.57
N SER A 97 1.07 10.73 -4.55
CA SER A 97 2.34 11.34 -4.14
C SER A 97 3.47 10.99 -5.11
N LYS A 98 4.19 11.99 -5.56
CA LYS A 98 5.32 11.83 -6.50
C LYS A 98 6.67 11.69 -5.80
N THR A 99 6.72 11.83 -4.49
CA THR A 99 7.90 11.72 -3.64
C THR A 99 7.55 11.04 -2.32
N ASN A 100 8.54 10.56 -1.59
CA ASN A 100 8.45 9.93 -0.26
C ASN A 100 7.75 8.54 -0.23
N ILE A 101 7.41 7.97 -1.38
CA ILE A 101 6.82 6.63 -1.48
C ILE A 101 7.92 5.58 -1.66
N ALA A 102 8.66 5.62 -2.75
CA ALA A 102 9.67 4.59 -3.05
C ALA A 102 10.98 4.80 -2.27
N THR A 103 11.63 3.68 -1.95
CA THR A 103 13.00 3.67 -1.42
C THR A 103 14.03 3.65 -2.55
N PRO A 104 15.27 4.12 -2.31
CA PRO A 104 16.36 3.97 -3.28
C PRO A 104 16.55 2.49 -3.66
N GLY A 105 16.71 2.23 -4.96
CA GLY A 105 16.89 0.87 -5.48
C GLY A 105 15.62 0.03 -5.62
N ALA A 106 14.45 0.60 -5.35
CA ALA A 106 13.17 -0.07 -5.59
C ALA A 106 12.95 -0.40 -7.07
N ASN A 107 12.04 -1.34 -7.36
CA ASN A 107 11.68 -1.74 -8.71
C ASN A 107 11.20 -0.55 -9.57
N GLN A 108 10.41 0.34 -8.97
CA GLN A 108 9.98 1.60 -9.58
C GLN A 108 10.14 2.73 -8.56
N THR A 109 11.09 3.62 -8.79
CA THR A 109 11.43 4.72 -7.88
C THR A 109 10.68 6.01 -8.14
N VAL A 110 10.00 6.10 -9.29
CA VAL A 110 9.28 7.29 -9.76
C VAL A 110 7.84 6.93 -10.04
N HIS A 111 6.91 7.79 -9.64
CA HIS A 111 5.49 7.71 -10.01
C HIS A 111 5.35 7.65 -11.54
N GLY A 112 4.61 6.68 -12.06
CA GLY A 112 4.49 6.42 -13.50
C GLY A 112 3.75 7.51 -14.25
N GLY A 113 2.72 8.06 -13.65
CA GLY A 113 1.90 9.11 -14.25
C GLY A 113 0.45 9.10 -13.76
N GLY A 114 -0.44 9.75 -14.51
CA GLY A 114 -1.86 9.78 -14.18
C GLY A 114 -2.17 10.41 -12.82
N VAL A 115 -3.34 10.04 -12.29
CA VAL A 115 -3.84 10.53 -10.99
C VAL A 115 -3.30 9.72 -9.83
N SER A 116 -3.15 8.41 -10.00
CA SER A 116 -2.63 7.49 -8.97
C SER A 116 -1.86 6.33 -9.58
N ASP A 117 -0.85 5.86 -8.85
CA ASP A 117 -0.20 4.57 -9.03
C ASP A 117 -0.52 3.65 -7.85
N CYS A 118 -0.41 2.35 -8.05
CA CYS A 118 -0.27 1.41 -6.95
C CYS A 118 1.10 1.57 -6.28
N PHE A 119 1.22 1.11 -5.06
CA PHE A 119 2.52 0.93 -4.40
C PHE A 119 2.54 -0.33 -3.55
N LEU A 120 3.73 -0.88 -3.36
CA LEU A 120 4.05 -1.91 -2.37
C LEU A 120 4.98 -1.32 -1.32
N ALA A 121 4.80 -1.71 -0.07
CA ALA A 121 5.68 -1.37 1.02
C ALA A 121 5.88 -2.56 1.96
N LYS A 122 7.07 -2.70 2.53
CA LYS A 122 7.38 -3.69 3.54
C LYS A 122 7.83 -3.00 4.82
N PHE A 123 7.27 -3.47 5.94
CA PHE A 123 7.58 -3.01 7.28
C PHE A 123 7.97 -4.17 8.17
N ASP A 124 8.86 -3.92 9.12
CA ASP A 124 9.13 -4.86 10.20
C ASP A 124 8.06 -4.80 11.31
N GLN A 125 8.17 -5.67 12.30
CA GLN A 125 7.26 -5.71 13.45
C GLN A 125 7.37 -4.48 14.37
N GLN A 126 8.42 -3.69 14.24
CA GLN A 126 8.65 -2.43 14.98
C GLN A 126 8.06 -1.21 14.27
N GLY A 127 7.55 -1.39 13.04
CA GLY A 127 6.94 -0.33 12.25
C GLY A 127 7.97 0.50 11.47
N LEU A 128 9.17 -0.02 11.24
CA LEU A 128 10.16 0.59 10.37
C LEU A 128 9.98 0.08 8.94
N ARG A 129 9.97 1.00 7.98
CA ARG A 129 9.91 0.67 6.56
C ARG A 129 11.22 0.04 6.11
N LEU A 130 11.17 -1.18 5.59
CA LEU A 130 12.31 -1.91 5.02
C LEU A 130 12.54 -1.51 3.57
N TRP A 131 11.49 -1.54 2.76
CA TRP A 131 11.50 -1.05 1.38
C TRP A 131 10.08 -0.66 0.93
N SER A 132 10.02 0.11 -0.16
CA SER A 132 8.77 0.39 -0.86
C SER A 132 9.03 0.79 -2.31
N SER A 133 8.06 0.54 -3.18
CA SER A 133 8.12 0.75 -4.61
C SER A 133 6.79 1.24 -5.15
N TYR A 134 6.80 2.15 -6.10
CA TYR A 134 5.64 2.36 -6.96
C TYR A 134 5.40 1.13 -7.84
N PHE A 135 4.19 1.01 -8.32
CA PHE A 135 3.81 0.12 -9.41
C PHE A 135 2.67 0.73 -10.20
N GLY A 136 2.96 1.18 -11.40
CA GLY A 136 1.99 1.83 -12.29
C GLY A 136 2.63 2.26 -13.59
N GLY A 137 1.77 2.67 -14.53
CA GLY A 137 2.19 3.23 -15.81
C GLY A 137 1.86 4.72 -15.94
N ALA A 138 1.57 5.17 -17.15
CA ALA A 138 1.36 6.60 -17.42
C ALA A 138 -0.05 7.11 -17.07
N ASP A 139 -0.99 6.21 -16.83
CA ASP A 139 -2.38 6.52 -16.54
C ASP A 139 -2.78 6.10 -15.14
N LEU A 140 -4.06 5.98 -14.86
CA LEU A 140 -4.63 5.66 -13.55
C LEU A 140 -4.43 4.18 -13.20
N ASP A 141 -3.87 3.88 -12.03
CA ASP A 141 -3.67 2.53 -11.53
C ASP A 141 -4.24 2.35 -10.11
N GLY A 142 -4.87 1.20 -9.87
CA GLY A 142 -5.42 0.80 -8.57
C GLY A 142 -6.82 1.33 -8.23
N THR A 143 -7.37 2.23 -9.06
CA THR A 143 -8.72 2.79 -8.87
C THR A 143 -9.52 2.74 -10.18
N TYR A 144 -10.82 3.00 -10.10
CA TYR A 144 -11.67 3.06 -11.30
C TYR A 144 -11.76 4.49 -11.81
N PRO A 145 -11.62 4.73 -13.15
CA PRO A 145 -11.72 6.06 -13.74
C PRO A 145 -13.06 6.74 -13.44
N GLY A 146 -13.00 7.91 -12.80
CA GLY A 146 -14.17 8.68 -12.35
C GLY A 146 -14.59 8.39 -10.90
N TYR A 147 -13.99 7.39 -10.24
CA TYR A 147 -14.23 7.05 -8.83
C TYR A 147 -12.91 6.84 -8.09
N PRO A 148 -12.13 7.91 -7.87
CA PRO A 148 -10.76 7.80 -7.33
C PRO A 148 -10.69 7.30 -5.88
N THR A 149 -11.82 7.23 -5.19
CA THR A 149 -11.93 6.67 -3.83
C THR A 149 -12.31 5.18 -3.83
N GLU A 150 -12.69 4.62 -4.97
CA GLU A 150 -12.97 3.19 -5.11
C GLU A 150 -11.68 2.45 -5.46
N ILE A 151 -11.09 1.80 -4.47
CA ILE A 151 -9.81 1.08 -4.61
C ILE A 151 -10.11 -0.37 -4.99
N TYR A 152 -9.52 -0.79 -6.10
CA TYR A 152 -9.56 -2.17 -6.58
C TYR A 152 -8.14 -2.72 -6.57
N LEU A 153 -7.65 -3.09 -5.39
CA LEU A 153 -6.30 -3.57 -5.17
C LEU A 153 -6.28 -4.62 -4.07
N GLY A 154 -5.59 -5.71 -4.32
CA GLY A 154 -5.38 -6.77 -3.34
C GLY A 154 -4.00 -7.39 -3.46
N ILE A 155 -3.52 -8.00 -2.39
CA ILE A 155 -2.29 -8.80 -2.37
C ILE A 155 -2.51 -10.14 -1.70
N THR A 156 -1.73 -11.12 -2.15
CA THR A 156 -1.53 -12.41 -1.46
C THR A 156 -0.10 -12.87 -1.63
N LEU A 157 0.32 -13.86 -0.84
CA LEU A 157 1.67 -14.40 -0.87
C LEU A 157 1.63 -15.88 -1.25
N ASP A 158 2.65 -16.35 -1.98
CA ASP A 158 2.92 -17.78 -2.10
C ASP A 158 3.77 -18.30 -0.90
N GLN A 159 4.03 -19.60 -0.89
CA GLN A 159 4.80 -20.26 0.19
C GLN A 159 6.25 -19.77 0.29
N ASP A 160 6.79 -19.24 -0.80
CA ASP A 160 8.15 -18.67 -0.85
C ASP A 160 8.20 -17.19 -0.46
N GLY A 161 7.03 -16.59 -0.13
CA GLY A 161 6.90 -15.18 0.20
C GLY A 161 6.92 -14.25 -1.02
N ASN A 162 6.74 -14.78 -2.24
CA ASN A 162 6.53 -13.93 -3.39
C ASN A 162 5.16 -13.25 -3.30
N ILE A 163 5.10 -12.01 -3.70
CA ILE A 163 3.93 -11.15 -3.59
C ILE A 163 3.17 -11.20 -4.91
N PHE A 164 1.89 -11.52 -4.85
CA PHE A 164 0.97 -11.35 -5.97
C PHE A 164 0.08 -10.15 -5.67
N MET A 165 0.12 -9.18 -6.56
CA MET A 165 -0.75 -8.00 -6.54
C MET A 165 -1.74 -8.08 -7.69
N CYS A 166 -3.02 -7.83 -7.42
CA CYS A 166 -4.04 -7.68 -8.45
C CYS A 166 -4.75 -6.35 -8.29
N GLY A 167 -5.23 -5.81 -9.39
CA GLY A 167 -5.93 -4.53 -9.36
C GLY A 167 -6.47 -4.13 -10.73
N THR A 168 -6.81 -2.87 -10.87
CA THR A 168 -7.24 -2.25 -12.13
C THR A 168 -6.19 -1.29 -12.65
N THR A 169 -6.08 -1.16 -13.96
CA THR A 169 -5.16 -0.24 -14.65
C THR A 169 -5.82 0.37 -15.87
N ALA A 170 -5.59 1.66 -16.09
CA ALA A 170 -5.86 2.32 -17.36
C ALA A 170 -4.56 2.50 -18.17
N SER A 171 -3.42 2.11 -17.63
CA SER A 171 -2.11 2.27 -18.24
C SER A 171 -1.87 1.24 -19.35
N GLN A 172 -1.56 1.73 -20.54
CA GLN A 172 -1.27 0.88 -21.71
C GLN A 172 0.08 0.20 -21.64
N PHE A 173 1.03 0.76 -20.86
CA PHE A 173 2.40 0.29 -20.73
C PHE A 173 2.84 0.29 -19.25
N GLY A 174 3.88 -0.49 -18.94
CA GLY A 174 4.48 -0.51 -17.60
C GLY A 174 3.91 -1.62 -16.69
N ILE A 175 2.74 -2.16 -16.97
CA ILE A 175 2.06 -3.17 -16.16
C ILE A 175 2.47 -4.59 -16.58
N ALA A 176 2.16 -4.96 -17.82
CA ALA A 176 2.38 -6.31 -18.33
C ALA A 176 3.85 -6.55 -18.73
N THR A 177 4.23 -7.81 -18.78
CA THR A 177 5.53 -8.33 -19.21
C THR A 177 5.36 -9.07 -20.53
N GLU A 178 6.30 -8.92 -21.45
CA GLU A 178 6.29 -9.67 -22.71
C GLU A 178 6.28 -11.18 -22.45
N GLY A 179 5.47 -11.92 -23.23
CA GLY A 179 5.32 -13.36 -23.11
C GLY A 179 4.35 -13.85 -22.02
N THR A 180 3.70 -12.94 -21.30
CA THR A 180 2.62 -13.32 -20.36
C THR A 180 1.28 -13.53 -21.10
N HIS A 181 0.22 -13.93 -20.37
CA HIS A 181 -1.08 -14.27 -20.94
C HIS A 181 -1.67 -13.12 -21.80
N SER A 182 -1.64 -11.89 -21.27
CA SER A 182 -2.10 -10.68 -21.98
C SER A 182 -1.07 -9.57 -21.82
N PRO A 183 -0.09 -9.46 -22.73
CA PRO A 183 0.98 -8.46 -22.60
C PRO A 183 0.57 -7.07 -23.06
N LEU A 184 -0.63 -6.92 -23.62
CA LEU A 184 -1.15 -5.66 -24.16
C LEU A 184 -2.47 -5.28 -23.47
N TYR A 185 -2.61 -3.99 -23.18
CA TYR A 185 -3.88 -3.40 -22.74
C TYR A 185 -4.98 -3.65 -23.79
N GLN A 186 -6.15 -4.13 -23.34
CA GLN A 186 -7.22 -4.54 -24.24
C GLN A 186 -8.21 -3.41 -24.54
N GLY A 187 -8.10 -2.28 -23.87
CA GLY A 187 -8.93 -1.10 -24.12
C GLY A 187 -10.05 -0.92 -23.10
N GLY A 188 -10.95 0.01 -23.39
CA GLY A 188 -12.01 0.39 -22.44
C GLY A 188 -11.53 1.47 -21.46
N LYS A 189 -12.16 1.53 -20.27
CA LYS A 189 -11.78 2.49 -19.22
C LYS A 189 -10.63 2.00 -18.35
N CYS A 190 -10.57 0.70 -18.10
CA CYS A 190 -9.52 0.02 -17.36
C CYS A 190 -9.56 -1.48 -17.65
N ASP A 191 -8.42 -2.15 -17.47
CA ASP A 191 -8.29 -3.61 -17.46
C ASP A 191 -7.93 -4.08 -16.05
N GLY A 192 -8.19 -5.35 -15.73
CA GLY A 192 -7.65 -6.01 -14.56
C GLY A 192 -6.20 -6.44 -14.80
N PHE A 193 -5.37 -6.36 -13.78
CA PHE A 193 -4.00 -6.88 -13.83
C PHE A 193 -3.70 -7.84 -12.70
N VAL A 194 -2.74 -8.72 -12.93
CA VAL A 194 -2.03 -9.48 -11.89
C VAL A 194 -0.52 -9.30 -12.09
N ALA A 195 0.20 -8.96 -11.05
CA ALA A 195 1.65 -8.84 -11.07
C ALA A 195 2.27 -9.66 -9.94
N LYS A 196 3.39 -10.34 -10.23
CA LYS A 196 4.19 -11.09 -9.26
C LYS A 196 5.50 -10.35 -8.98
N PHE A 197 5.82 -10.23 -7.69
CA PHE A 197 7.07 -9.68 -7.19
C PHE A 197 7.75 -10.72 -6.30
N ASN A 198 9.08 -10.69 -6.25
CA ASN A 198 9.80 -11.44 -5.22
C ASN A 198 9.67 -10.75 -3.84
N ASN A 199 10.15 -11.41 -2.80
CA ASN A 199 10.09 -10.90 -1.42
C ASN A 199 10.86 -9.57 -1.21
N ASN A 200 11.74 -9.19 -2.15
CA ASN A 200 12.46 -7.91 -2.13
C ASN A 200 11.79 -6.81 -2.95
N GLY A 201 10.58 -7.04 -3.45
CA GLY A 201 9.80 -6.07 -4.21
C GLY A 201 10.19 -5.91 -5.67
N SER A 202 11.06 -6.78 -6.23
CA SER A 202 11.38 -6.76 -7.66
C SER A 202 10.30 -7.46 -8.46
N LYS A 203 9.76 -6.82 -9.49
CA LYS A 203 8.75 -7.42 -10.38
C LYS A 203 9.35 -8.59 -11.14
N LEU A 204 8.69 -9.74 -11.06
CA LEU A 204 9.03 -10.93 -11.82
C LEU A 204 8.26 -10.99 -13.14
N TRP A 205 6.97 -10.68 -13.09
CA TRP A 205 6.09 -10.57 -14.26
C TRP A 205 4.80 -9.82 -13.92
N GLY A 206 4.06 -9.39 -14.95
CA GLY A 206 2.71 -8.84 -14.86
C GLY A 206 1.91 -9.17 -16.13
N THR A 207 0.60 -9.28 -16.01
CA THR A 207 -0.33 -9.54 -17.10
C THR A 207 -1.65 -8.84 -16.86
#